data_9e98aae2914e010aeae18827e0689e1b
#
_entry.id   9e98aae2914e010aeae18827e0689e1b
#
_cell.length_a   1.000
_cell.length_b   1.000
_cell.length_c   1.000
_cell.angle_alpha   90.00
_cell.angle_beta   90.00
_cell.angle_gamma   90.00
#
_symmetry.space_group_name_H-M   'P 1'
#
loop_
_entity.id
_entity.type
_entity.pdbx_description
1 polymer ?
#
loop_
_entity_poly.entity_id
_entity_poly.type
_entity_poly.pdbx_seq_one_letter_code
_entity_poly.pdbx_strand_id
1 'polypeptide(L)'
;DYIIVQDSTLIKDVNVFFGMKEGGIAIVNTEKAIDSPVPKGVKVITIDATSIALQKIGLPITNTALMGAFAAASGEIAFTALEDAVKRRFRGDLATKNIAAAKAAFDAVKGAA
;
A
#
# COMPACT_ATOMS: atom_id res chain seq x y z
N ASP A 1 -5.91 -14.17 -0.46
CA ASP A 1 -4.47 -13.89 -0.43
C ASP A 1 -4.18 -12.43 -0.70
N TYR A 2 -3.22 -11.88 0.01
CA TYR A 2 -2.77 -10.49 -0.18
C TYR A 2 -1.27 -10.46 -0.29
N ILE A 3 -0.75 -9.63 -1.20
CA ILE A 3 0.68 -9.30 -1.23
C ILE A 3 0.87 -7.80 -1.34
N ILE A 4 1.97 -7.33 -0.80
CA ILE A 4 2.38 -5.94 -0.89
C ILE A 4 3.77 -5.92 -1.51
N VAL A 5 3.91 -5.25 -2.65
CA VAL A 5 5.18 -5.15 -3.37
C VAL A 5 5.71 -3.73 -3.18
N GLN A 6 6.74 -3.59 -2.34
CA GLN A 6 7.32 -2.28 -2.03
C GLN A 6 8.21 -1.77 -3.16
N ASP A 7 8.81 -2.67 -3.92
CA ASP A 7 9.70 -2.32 -5.02
C ASP A 7 9.20 -2.98 -6.30
N SER A 8 8.63 -2.19 -7.20
CA SER A 8 8.03 -2.69 -8.44
C SER A 8 9.05 -3.30 -9.40
N THR A 9 10.35 -3.02 -9.24
CA THR A 9 11.38 -3.63 -10.08
C THR A 9 11.48 -5.13 -9.87
N LEU A 10 11.07 -5.63 -8.70
CA LEU A 10 11.07 -7.06 -8.39
C LEU A 10 10.10 -7.86 -9.26
N ILE A 11 9.07 -7.21 -9.81
CA ILE A 11 8.05 -7.89 -10.60
C ILE A 11 8.64 -8.50 -11.87
N LYS A 12 9.66 -7.86 -12.45
CA LYS A 12 10.31 -8.36 -13.67
C LYS A 12 11.27 -9.51 -13.39
N ASP A 13 11.92 -9.50 -12.23
CA ASP A 13 12.97 -10.44 -11.89
C ASP A 13 12.46 -11.68 -11.15
N VAL A 14 11.36 -11.49 -10.40
CA VAL A 14 10.77 -12.53 -9.58
C VAL A 14 9.27 -12.59 -9.86
N ASN A 15 8.73 -13.81 -9.97
CA ASN A 15 7.30 -13.96 -10.13
C ASN A 15 6.61 -13.75 -8.77
N VAL A 16 6.40 -12.48 -8.41
CA VAL A 16 5.82 -12.10 -7.13
C VAL A 16 4.37 -12.57 -6.96
N PHE A 17 3.71 -12.90 -8.06
CA PHE A 17 2.32 -13.37 -8.04
C PHE A 17 2.20 -14.88 -7.95
N PHE A 18 3.33 -15.60 -7.93
CA PHE A 18 3.32 -17.06 -7.90
C PHE A 18 2.57 -17.57 -6.66
N GLY A 19 1.66 -18.49 -6.90
CA GLY A 19 0.87 -19.08 -5.82
C GLY A 19 -0.33 -18.26 -5.39
N MET A 20 -0.55 -17.08 -5.95
CA MET A 20 -1.75 -16.30 -5.63
C MET A 20 -3.00 -16.97 -6.20
N LYS A 21 -4.03 -17.06 -5.37
CA LYS A 21 -5.30 -17.64 -5.75
C LYS A 21 -6.23 -16.59 -6.34
N GLU A 22 -7.20 -17.05 -7.12
CA GLU A 22 -8.28 -16.19 -7.60
C GLU A 22 -8.94 -15.48 -6.43
N GLY A 23 -9.21 -14.20 -6.59
CA GLY A 23 -9.74 -13.36 -5.50
C GLY A 23 -8.66 -12.66 -4.67
N GLY A 24 -7.38 -12.95 -4.92
CA GLY A 24 -6.28 -12.29 -4.23
C GLY A 24 -6.13 -10.83 -4.65
N ILE A 25 -5.47 -10.06 -3.80
CA ILE A 25 -5.20 -8.64 -4.04
C ILE A 25 -3.71 -8.37 -3.90
N ALA A 26 -3.12 -7.73 -4.90
CA ALA A 26 -1.73 -7.29 -4.88
C ALA A 26 -1.70 -5.77 -4.84
N ILE A 27 -0.97 -5.21 -3.88
CA ILE A 27 -0.75 -3.77 -3.78
C ILE A 27 0.69 -3.50 -4.15
N VAL A 28 0.90 -2.66 -5.17
CA VAL A 28 2.23 -2.41 -5.71
C VAL A 28 2.58 -0.94 -5.60
N ASN A 29 3.74 -0.67 -5.00
CA ASN A 29 4.26 0.68 -4.91
C ASN A 29 4.89 1.06 -6.26
N THR A 30 4.15 1.78 -7.07
CA THR A 30 4.62 2.27 -8.36
C THR A 30 3.77 3.46 -8.81
N GLU A 31 4.38 4.34 -9.56
CA GLU A 31 3.66 5.46 -10.18
C GLU A 31 3.10 5.11 -11.56
N LYS A 32 3.40 3.91 -12.06
CA LYS A 32 3.00 3.46 -13.40
C LYS A 32 2.18 2.19 -13.33
N ALA A 33 1.42 1.92 -14.38
CA ALA A 33 0.73 0.65 -14.51
C ALA A 33 1.74 -0.49 -14.61
N ILE A 34 1.34 -1.68 -14.12
CA ILE A 34 2.19 -2.86 -14.16
C ILE A 34 2.17 -3.44 -15.57
N ASP A 35 3.36 -3.78 -16.06
CA ASP A 35 3.57 -4.31 -17.41
C ASP A 35 3.85 -5.82 -17.41
N SER A 36 3.58 -6.49 -16.31
CA SER A 36 3.80 -7.94 -16.17
C SER A 36 2.48 -8.69 -16.16
N PRO A 37 2.47 -9.96 -16.63
CA PRO A 37 1.27 -10.77 -16.56
C PRO A 37 0.79 -10.95 -15.12
N VAL A 38 -0.52 -10.89 -14.93
CA VAL A 38 -1.15 -11.06 -13.63
C VAL A 38 -2.03 -12.31 -13.70
N PRO A 39 -1.98 -13.18 -12.67
CA PRO A 39 -2.84 -14.36 -12.65
C PRO A 39 -4.32 -13.98 -12.75
N LYS A 40 -5.10 -14.86 -13.36
CA LYS A 40 -6.54 -14.66 -13.52
C LYS A 40 -7.21 -14.49 -12.14
N GLY A 41 -8.09 -13.51 -12.04
CA GLY A 41 -8.85 -13.28 -10.81
C GLY A 41 -8.09 -12.55 -9.71
N VAL A 42 -6.85 -12.18 -9.93
CA VAL A 42 -6.07 -11.37 -8.98
C VAL A 42 -6.24 -9.89 -9.32
N LYS A 43 -6.65 -9.11 -8.33
CA LYS A 43 -6.77 -7.65 -8.49
C LYS A 43 -5.44 -7.00 -8.13
N VAL A 44 -4.94 -6.16 -9.02
CA VAL A 44 -3.71 -5.39 -8.77
C VAL A 44 -4.08 -3.93 -8.53
N ILE A 45 -3.60 -3.39 -7.43
CA ILE A 45 -3.78 -2.00 -7.07
C ILE A 45 -2.40 -1.34 -7.06
N THR A 46 -2.24 -0.31 -7.86
CA THR A 46 -1.00 0.47 -7.89
C THR A 46 -1.19 1.74 -7.09
N ILE A 47 -0.16 2.14 -6.36
CA ILE A 47 -0.16 3.38 -5.60
C ILE A 47 1.26 3.91 -5.49
N ASP A 48 1.43 5.20 -5.69
CA ASP A 48 2.74 5.84 -5.53
C ASP A 48 2.97 6.19 -4.06
N ALA A 49 3.23 5.17 -3.27
CA ALA A 49 3.44 5.31 -1.83
C ALA A 49 4.71 6.11 -1.53
N THR A 50 5.70 6.06 -2.40
CA THR A 50 6.94 6.83 -2.23
C THR A 50 6.67 8.34 -2.28
N SER A 51 5.91 8.79 -3.27
CA SER A 51 5.54 10.21 -3.36
C SER A 51 4.68 10.64 -2.16
N ILE A 52 3.75 9.81 -1.74
CA ILE A 52 2.92 10.09 -0.57
C ILE A 52 3.79 10.24 0.67
N ALA A 53 4.74 9.32 0.87
CA ALA A 53 5.63 9.38 2.02
C ALA A 53 6.50 10.63 2.00
N LEU A 54 7.03 11.00 0.84
CA LEU A 54 7.83 12.21 0.70
C LEU A 54 7.03 13.47 0.99
N GLN A 55 5.79 13.54 0.54
CA GLN A 55 4.90 14.69 0.79
C GLN A 55 4.45 14.80 2.25
N LYS A 56 4.11 13.69 2.87
CA LYS A 56 3.49 13.68 4.19
C LYS A 56 4.47 13.51 5.33
N ILE A 57 5.56 12.77 5.10
CA ILE A 57 6.56 12.46 6.12
C ILE A 57 7.86 13.22 5.86
N GLY A 58 8.19 13.46 4.60
CA GLY A 58 9.43 14.07 4.19
C GLY A 58 10.55 13.06 3.95
N LEU A 59 10.27 11.78 4.11
CA LEU A 59 11.22 10.67 3.92
C LEU A 59 10.54 9.58 3.10
N PRO A 60 11.30 8.81 2.30
CA PRO A 60 10.71 7.74 1.47
C PRO A 60 10.38 6.47 2.27
N ILE A 61 9.77 6.64 3.42
CA ILE A 61 9.35 5.53 4.29
C ILE A 61 7.93 5.15 3.88
N THR A 62 7.80 4.08 3.11
CA THR A 62 6.54 3.72 2.45
C THR A 62 5.65 2.77 3.23
N ASN A 63 6.15 2.16 4.30
CA ASN A 63 5.43 1.09 5.01
C ASN A 63 4.04 1.51 5.46
N THR A 64 3.93 2.66 6.10
CA THR A 64 2.65 3.12 6.65
C THR A 64 1.67 3.50 5.54
N ALA A 65 2.15 4.13 4.47
CA ALA A 65 1.31 4.45 3.32
C ALA A 65 0.77 3.17 2.67
N LEU A 66 1.62 2.15 2.51
CA LEU A 66 1.19 0.87 1.94
C LEU A 66 0.18 0.16 2.84
N MET A 67 0.32 0.27 4.14
CA MET A 67 -0.69 -0.28 5.07
C MET A 67 -2.03 0.45 4.94
N GLY A 68 -2.02 1.76 4.71
CA GLY A 68 -3.24 2.51 4.43
C GLY A 68 -3.92 2.02 3.17
N ALA A 69 -3.15 1.80 2.11
CA ALA A 69 -3.66 1.24 0.87
C ALA A 69 -4.24 -0.16 1.08
N PHE A 70 -3.54 -1.00 1.84
CA PHE A 70 -3.99 -2.34 2.16
C PHE A 70 -5.32 -2.31 2.94
N ALA A 71 -5.44 -1.45 3.94
CA ALA A 71 -6.67 -1.33 4.72
C ALA A 71 -7.86 -0.97 3.83
N ALA A 72 -7.67 -0.04 2.89
CA ALA A 72 -8.72 0.37 1.96
C ALA A 72 -9.07 -0.76 0.98
N ALA A 73 -8.06 -1.44 0.45
CA ALA A 73 -8.26 -2.47 -0.58
C ALA A 73 -8.88 -3.73 -0.02
N SER A 74 -8.44 -4.17 1.14
CA SER A 74 -8.87 -5.44 1.72
C SER A 74 -10.14 -5.35 2.55
N GLY A 75 -10.38 -4.20 3.18
CA GLY A 75 -11.44 -4.07 4.16
C GLY A 75 -11.21 -4.87 5.43
N GLU A 76 -10.04 -5.50 5.58
CA GLU A 76 -9.74 -6.36 6.72
C GLU A 76 -9.36 -5.57 7.98
N ILE A 77 -8.90 -4.33 7.80
CA ILE A 77 -8.44 -3.48 8.88
C ILE A 77 -9.20 -2.16 8.81
N ALA A 78 -9.82 -1.76 9.91
CA ALA A 78 -10.42 -0.42 10.01
C ALA A 78 -9.31 0.63 10.07
N PHE A 79 -9.52 1.77 9.45
CA PHE A 79 -8.50 2.84 9.47
C PHE A 79 -8.19 3.29 10.90
N THR A 80 -9.19 3.33 11.77
CA THR A 80 -8.99 3.70 13.18
C THR A 80 -8.04 2.76 13.90
N ALA A 81 -8.09 1.45 13.58
CA ALA A 81 -7.16 0.47 14.16
C ALA A 81 -5.74 0.73 13.67
N LEU A 82 -5.59 1.04 12.38
CA LEU A 82 -4.28 1.38 11.82
C LEU A 82 -3.73 2.66 12.45
N GLU A 83 -4.59 3.67 12.62
CA GLU A 83 -4.22 4.93 13.25
C GLU A 83 -3.70 4.69 14.67
N ASP A 84 -4.40 3.88 15.46
CA ASP A 84 -3.98 3.54 16.82
C ASP A 84 -2.64 2.82 16.85
N ALA A 85 -2.42 1.90 15.91
CA ALA A 85 -1.16 1.18 15.80
C ALA A 85 0.01 2.13 15.48
N VAL A 86 -0.23 3.10 14.61
CA VAL A 86 0.79 4.11 14.25
C VAL A 86 1.11 4.97 15.48
N LYS A 87 0.12 5.37 16.25
CA LYS A 87 0.32 6.17 17.46
C LYS A 87 1.14 5.42 18.51
N ARG A 88 1.04 4.10 18.58
CA ARG A 88 1.83 3.29 19.50
C ARG A 88 3.29 3.14 19.04
N ARG A 89 3.52 3.12 17.73
CA ARG A 89 4.85 2.90 17.18
C ARG A 89 5.65 4.19 17.05
N PHE A 90 5.00 5.29 16.75
CA PHE A 90 5.63 6.59 16.54
C PHE A 90 5.11 7.60 17.54
N ARG A 91 5.91 8.62 17.85
CA ARG A 91 5.54 9.65 18.82
C ARG A 91 5.47 11.02 18.16
N GLY A 92 4.60 11.89 18.67
CA GLY A 92 4.51 13.29 18.30
C GLY A 92 4.26 13.51 16.81
N ASP A 93 5.03 14.40 16.21
CA ASP A 93 4.89 14.77 14.81
C ASP A 93 5.08 13.60 13.87
N LEU A 94 5.95 12.65 14.21
CA LEU A 94 6.22 11.51 13.35
C LEU A 94 4.96 10.63 13.23
N ALA A 95 4.25 10.43 14.33
CA ALA A 95 2.99 9.71 14.31
C ALA A 95 1.96 10.43 13.43
N THR A 96 1.81 11.75 13.61
CA THR A 96 0.88 12.56 12.82
C THR A 96 1.19 12.48 11.33
N LYS A 97 2.48 12.58 10.97
CA LYS A 97 2.90 12.50 9.56
C LYS A 97 2.66 11.13 8.96
N ASN A 98 2.92 10.07 9.70
CA ASN A 98 2.67 8.71 9.24
C ASN A 98 1.17 8.44 9.08
N ILE A 99 0.35 8.93 9.99
CA ILE A 99 -1.11 8.82 9.87
C ILE A 99 -1.59 9.57 8.62
N ALA A 100 -1.05 10.75 8.35
CA ALA A 100 -1.39 11.50 7.15
C ALA A 100 -1.03 10.73 5.88
N ALA A 101 0.13 10.07 5.85
CA ALA A 101 0.54 9.24 4.72
C ALA A 101 -0.40 8.05 4.54
N ALA A 102 -0.74 7.36 5.62
CA ALA A 102 -1.68 6.23 5.58
C ALA A 102 -3.05 6.68 5.08
N LYS A 103 -3.54 7.83 5.57
CA LYS A 103 -4.84 8.37 5.18
C LYS A 103 -4.87 8.76 3.71
N ALA A 104 -3.80 9.39 3.21
CA ALA A 104 -3.70 9.76 1.81
C ALA A 104 -3.76 8.52 0.91
N ALA A 105 -3.03 7.47 1.26
CA ALA A 105 -3.05 6.21 0.51
C ALA A 105 -4.41 5.52 0.60
N PHE A 106 -5.00 5.49 1.79
CA PHE A 106 -6.33 4.93 2.01
C PHE A 106 -7.37 5.61 1.11
N ASP A 107 -7.39 6.94 1.12
CA ASP A 107 -8.35 7.72 0.34
C ASP A 107 -8.12 7.53 -1.16
N ALA A 108 -6.87 7.46 -1.61
CA ALA A 108 -6.54 7.26 -3.02
C ALA A 108 -7.07 5.91 -3.52
N VAL A 109 -6.93 4.86 -2.74
CA VAL A 109 -7.44 3.52 -3.09
C VAL A 109 -8.96 3.50 -3.06
N LYS A 110 -9.58 4.10 -2.05
CA LYS A 110 -11.04 4.19 -1.96
C LYS A 110 -11.63 4.97 -3.12
N GLY A 111 -10.98 6.08 -3.51
CA GLY A 111 -11.45 6.92 -4.60
C GLY A 111 -11.32 6.26 -5.97
N ALA A 112 -10.37 5.33 -6.13
CA ALA A 112 -10.16 4.61 -7.37
C ALA A 112 -11.05 3.37 -7.50
N ALA A 113 -11.68 2.97 -6.45
CA ALA A 113 -12.50 1.75 -6.42
C ALA A 113 -13.84 1.92 -7.15
#